data_f1ed8145d48b4409da37a489f6655630
#
_entry.id   f1ed8145d48b4409da37a489f6655630
#
_cell.length_a   1.000
_cell.length_b   1.000
_cell.length_c   1.000
_cell.angle_alpha   90.00
_cell.angle_beta   90.00
_cell.angle_gamma   90.00
#
_symmetry.space_group_name_H-M   'P 1'
#
loop_
_entity.id
_entity.type
_entity.pdbx_description
1 polymer ?
#
loop_
_entity_poly.entity_id
_entity_poly.type
_entity_poly.pdbx_seq_one_letter_code
_entity_poly.pdbx_strand_id
1 'polypeptide(L)'
;PQHFQQQDRYIETLVESRSHAAQPGAWGFSQLLIDSALLAQGKLAILSARGLLPDGTPFNIPENDAAPAPLNVDENLRDGIVYLALPLRRAGIRDTVEAGESLGSARYESSVHEGRDDNSSLESRAPVAIGSLPLRLITERDGLDEHAAIGVVRVVEKREDRSLLLDDSYIPPLLDVSASRPLSGFRNELLGLLHQRGEALAGRVVASGACLLYTS
;
A
#
# COMPACT_ATOMS: atom_id res chain seq x y z
N PRO A 1 -13.73 13.54 -26.31
CA PRO A 1 -12.73 12.98 -25.40
C PRO A 1 -12.43 13.92 -24.23
N GLN A 2 -12.12 15.22 -24.47
CA GLN A 2 -11.71 16.17 -23.44
C GLN A 2 -12.76 16.39 -22.34
N HIS A 3 -14.05 16.38 -22.66
CA HIS A 3 -15.12 16.53 -21.65
C HIS A 3 -15.14 15.37 -20.67
N PHE A 4 -14.97 14.13 -21.13
CA PHE A 4 -14.89 12.96 -20.25
C PHE A 4 -13.67 13.04 -19.33
N GLN A 5 -12.51 13.42 -19.85
CA GLN A 5 -11.31 13.61 -19.03
C GLN A 5 -11.49 14.67 -17.94
N GLN A 6 -12.22 15.78 -18.23
CA GLN A 6 -12.52 16.80 -17.23
C GLN A 6 -13.54 16.29 -16.21
N GLN A 7 -14.51 15.50 -16.65
CA GLN A 7 -15.50 14.89 -15.75
C GLN A 7 -14.81 13.89 -14.81
N ASP A 8 -13.92 13.04 -15.31
CA ASP A 8 -13.17 12.08 -14.50
C ASP A 8 -12.32 12.81 -13.45
N ARG A 9 -11.59 13.86 -13.85
CA ARG A 9 -10.83 14.71 -12.91
C ARG A 9 -11.69 15.35 -11.83
N TYR A 10 -12.88 15.82 -12.21
CA TYR A 10 -13.84 16.40 -11.25
C TYR A 10 -14.31 15.35 -10.25
N ILE A 11 -14.64 14.14 -10.72
CA ILE A 11 -15.08 13.03 -9.85
C ILE A 11 -13.95 12.62 -8.91
N GLU A 12 -12.73 12.44 -9.43
CA GLU A 12 -11.55 12.14 -8.62
C GLU A 12 -11.36 13.18 -7.50
N THR A 13 -11.37 14.47 -7.86
CA THR A 13 -11.22 15.57 -6.88
C THR A 13 -12.36 15.60 -5.87
N LEU A 14 -13.60 15.34 -6.30
CA LEU A 14 -14.76 15.31 -5.43
C LEU A 14 -14.67 14.18 -4.40
N VAL A 15 -14.29 12.97 -4.85
CA VAL A 15 -14.14 11.80 -3.98
C VAL A 15 -13.00 12.03 -3.00
N GLU A 16 -11.87 12.50 -3.47
CA GLU A 16 -10.70 12.79 -2.63
C GLU A 16 -11.02 13.85 -1.56
N SER A 17 -11.62 14.97 -1.97
CA SER A 17 -11.99 16.04 -1.03
C SER A 17 -12.96 15.56 0.04
N ARG A 18 -13.96 14.75 -0.31
CA ARG A 18 -14.92 14.19 0.64
C ARG A 18 -14.25 13.17 1.57
N SER A 19 -13.40 12.30 1.04
CA SER A 19 -12.67 11.29 1.84
C SER A 19 -11.75 11.98 2.81
N HIS A 20 -10.99 12.99 2.36
CA HIS A 20 -10.09 13.76 3.21
C HIS A 20 -10.81 14.55 4.31
N ALA A 21 -11.98 15.11 3.99
CA ALA A 21 -12.81 15.81 4.99
C ALA A 21 -13.40 14.86 6.04
N ALA A 22 -13.72 13.61 5.65
CA ALA A 22 -14.24 12.60 6.57
C ALA A 22 -13.12 12.01 7.47
N GLN A 23 -11.96 11.77 6.92
CA GLN A 23 -10.81 11.19 7.64
C GLN A 23 -9.49 11.75 7.08
N PRO A 24 -9.01 12.88 7.62
CA PRO A 24 -7.72 13.44 7.23
C PRO A 24 -6.58 12.46 7.45
N GLY A 25 -5.72 12.30 6.44
CA GLY A 25 -4.57 11.38 6.55
C GLY A 25 -4.91 9.90 6.40
N ALA A 26 -6.08 9.54 5.87
CA ALA A 26 -6.44 8.16 5.57
C ALA A 26 -5.68 7.64 4.34
N TRP A 27 -4.38 7.41 4.47
CA TRP A 27 -3.53 6.77 3.49
C TRP A 27 -2.58 5.79 4.18
N GLY A 28 -2.13 4.78 3.47
CA GLY A 28 -1.32 3.74 4.06
C GLY A 28 -1.60 2.36 3.47
N PHE A 29 -0.92 1.36 4.00
CA PHE A 29 -1.13 -0.03 3.63
C PHE A 29 -2.28 -0.65 4.44
N SER A 30 -3.19 -1.33 3.76
CA SER A 30 -4.10 -2.29 4.37
C SER A 30 -3.54 -3.73 4.33
N GLN A 31 -2.58 -3.99 3.42
CA GLN A 31 -1.83 -5.23 3.30
C GLN A 31 -0.44 -4.92 2.76
N LEU A 32 0.59 -5.59 3.32
CA LEU A 32 1.96 -5.50 2.84
C LEU A 32 2.69 -6.81 3.10
N LEU A 33 3.18 -7.43 2.02
CA LEU A 33 4.00 -8.64 2.07
C LEU A 33 5.23 -8.47 1.19
N ILE A 34 6.39 -8.60 1.80
CA ILE A 34 7.70 -8.47 1.15
C ILE A 34 8.28 -9.84 0.86
N ASP A 35 8.99 -9.95 -0.24
CA ASP A 35 9.69 -11.17 -0.65
C ASP A 35 10.96 -11.38 0.19
N SER A 36 10.88 -12.28 1.15
CA SER A 36 12.02 -12.64 2.02
C SER A 36 13.16 -13.35 1.27
N ALA A 37 12.85 -14.04 0.17
CA ALA A 37 13.90 -14.73 -0.61
C ALA A 37 14.76 -13.73 -1.38
N LEU A 38 14.18 -12.64 -1.88
CA LEU A 38 14.94 -11.58 -2.54
C LEU A 38 15.72 -10.71 -1.56
N LEU A 39 15.26 -10.55 -0.32
CA LEU A 39 16.02 -9.88 0.74
C LEU A 39 17.38 -10.57 0.99
N ALA A 40 17.41 -11.90 0.97
CA ALA A 40 18.66 -12.66 1.10
C ALA A 40 19.65 -12.44 -0.07
N GLN A 41 19.15 -11.91 -1.20
CA GLN A 41 19.95 -11.60 -2.39
C GLN A 41 20.32 -10.11 -2.49
N GLY A 42 19.99 -9.29 -1.48
CA GLY A 42 20.23 -7.85 -1.48
C GLY A 42 19.25 -7.05 -2.31
N LYS A 43 18.09 -7.62 -2.59
CA LYS A 43 17.02 -6.96 -3.35
C LYS A 43 15.76 -6.83 -2.50
N LEU A 44 15.09 -5.71 -2.64
CA LEU A 44 13.76 -5.51 -2.07
C LEU A 44 12.69 -5.70 -3.15
N ALA A 45 11.71 -6.55 -2.87
CA ALA A 45 10.54 -6.72 -3.72
C ALA A 45 9.26 -6.86 -2.89
N ILE A 46 8.15 -6.46 -3.47
CA ILE A 46 6.81 -6.59 -2.89
C ILE A 46 6.12 -7.77 -3.57
N LEU A 47 5.67 -8.75 -2.79
CA LEU A 47 4.85 -9.87 -3.26
C LEU A 47 3.39 -9.47 -3.37
N SER A 48 2.87 -8.80 -2.34
CA SER A 48 1.52 -8.25 -2.36
C SER A 48 1.45 -6.99 -1.51
N ALA A 49 0.70 -6.00 -1.99
CA ALA A 49 0.43 -4.79 -1.24
C ALA A 49 -0.90 -4.19 -1.67
N ARG A 50 -1.65 -3.69 -0.72
CA ARG A 50 -2.90 -3.00 -0.96
C ARG A 50 -2.98 -1.77 -0.06
N GLY A 51 -3.49 -0.67 -0.60
CA GLY A 51 -3.61 0.55 0.18
C GLY A 51 -3.98 1.77 -0.63
N LEU A 52 -3.71 2.92 -0.02
CA LEU A 52 -3.86 4.25 -0.62
C LEU A 52 -2.53 5.00 -0.53
N LEU A 53 -2.11 5.59 -1.63
CA LEU A 53 -0.99 6.54 -1.64
C LEU A 53 -1.38 7.87 -0.99
N PRO A 54 -0.41 8.73 -0.61
CA PRO A 54 -0.70 10.02 0.03
C PRO A 54 -1.56 10.98 -0.80
N ASP A 55 -1.60 10.79 -2.12
CA ASP A 55 -2.44 11.56 -3.05
C ASP A 55 -3.83 10.93 -3.29
N GLY A 56 -4.23 9.95 -2.47
CA GLY A 56 -5.51 9.27 -2.55
C GLY A 56 -5.61 8.17 -3.61
N THR A 57 -4.54 7.91 -4.38
CA THR A 57 -4.56 6.86 -5.41
C THR A 57 -4.60 5.47 -4.77
N PRO A 58 -5.63 4.66 -5.04
CA PRO A 58 -5.66 3.28 -4.60
C PRO A 58 -4.70 2.41 -5.41
N PHE A 59 -4.12 1.41 -4.75
CA PHE A 59 -3.29 0.39 -5.40
C PHE A 59 -3.57 -0.99 -4.82
N ASN A 60 -3.44 -2.02 -5.66
CA ASN A 60 -3.66 -3.42 -5.28
C ASN A 60 -2.76 -4.35 -6.10
N ILE A 61 -1.62 -4.70 -5.53
CA ILE A 61 -0.57 -5.54 -6.12
C ILE A 61 -0.75 -6.98 -5.62
N PRO A 62 -0.74 -7.99 -6.47
CA PRO A 62 -0.62 -7.97 -7.95
C PRO A 62 -1.97 -7.99 -8.67
N GLU A 63 -3.10 -7.89 -7.98
CA GLU A 63 -4.42 -8.17 -8.54
C GLU A 63 -4.84 -7.17 -9.62
N ASN A 64 -4.61 -5.88 -9.38
CA ASN A 64 -5.00 -4.81 -10.31
C ASN A 64 -3.79 -4.11 -10.91
N ASP A 65 -2.70 -4.02 -10.13
CA ASP A 65 -1.50 -3.30 -10.50
C ASP A 65 -0.31 -4.25 -10.54
N ALA A 66 0.54 -4.08 -11.54
CA ALA A 66 1.77 -4.86 -11.66
C ALA A 66 2.70 -4.61 -10.47
N ALA A 67 3.31 -5.68 -9.96
CA ALA A 67 4.33 -5.53 -8.93
C ALA A 67 5.50 -4.70 -9.45
N PRO A 68 6.03 -3.75 -8.67
CA PRO A 68 7.19 -2.98 -9.05
C PRO A 68 8.40 -3.88 -9.24
N ALA A 69 9.30 -3.50 -10.16
CA ALA A 69 10.55 -4.22 -10.34
C ALA A 69 11.34 -4.27 -9.03
N PRO A 70 11.98 -5.40 -8.69
CA PRO A 70 12.78 -5.52 -7.50
C PRO A 70 13.90 -4.47 -7.46
N LEU A 71 13.98 -3.73 -6.36
CA LEU A 71 15.03 -2.73 -6.15
C LEU A 71 16.30 -3.41 -5.65
N ASN A 72 17.39 -3.24 -6.39
CA ASN A 72 18.71 -3.60 -5.89
C ASN A 72 19.20 -2.50 -4.94
N VAL A 73 19.27 -2.81 -3.65
CA VAL A 73 19.65 -1.81 -2.65
C VAL A 73 21.17 -1.57 -2.71
N ASP A 74 21.53 -0.27 -2.76
CA ASP A 74 22.94 0.17 -2.77
C ASP A 74 23.65 -0.27 -1.47
N GLU A 75 24.92 -0.67 -1.58
CA GLU A 75 25.76 -1.08 -0.45
C GLU A 75 26.04 0.07 0.53
N ASN A 76 25.92 1.32 0.07
CA ASN A 76 26.11 2.51 0.88
C ASN A 76 24.79 3.01 1.53
N LEU A 77 23.65 2.34 1.29
CA LEU A 77 22.42 2.69 1.96
C LEU A 77 22.46 2.19 3.41
N ARG A 78 22.42 3.12 4.36
CA ARG A 78 22.33 2.85 5.79
C ARG A 78 21.22 3.65 6.41
N ASP A 79 20.44 3.02 7.27
CA ASP A 79 19.27 3.60 7.94
C ASP A 79 18.30 4.32 6.97
N GLY A 80 18.23 3.83 5.72
CA GLY A 80 17.45 4.43 4.66
C GLY A 80 16.07 3.78 4.54
N ILE A 81 15.06 4.61 4.24
CA ILE A 81 13.72 4.10 3.93
C ILE A 81 13.61 3.85 2.43
N VAL A 82 13.01 2.71 2.08
CA VAL A 82 12.58 2.41 0.72
C VAL A 82 11.08 2.68 0.62
N TYR A 83 10.70 3.32 -0.45
CA TYR A 83 9.34 3.79 -0.70
C TYR A 83 8.73 3.07 -1.90
N LEU A 84 7.43 2.81 -1.83
CA LEU A 84 6.60 2.55 -3.00
C LEU A 84 6.13 3.90 -3.52
N ALA A 85 6.39 4.19 -4.79
CA ALA A 85 6.23 5.51 -5.36
C ALA A 85 5.52 5.48 -6.71
N LEU A 86 4.72 6.50 -6.96
CA LEU A 86 4.03 6.77 -8.20
C LEU A 86 4.31 8.21 -8.61
N PRO A 87 4.68 8.52 -9.88
CA PRO A 87 4.89 9.89 -10.31
C PRO A 87 3.68 10.79 -10.05
N LEU A 88 3.93 12.00 -9.52
CA LEU A 88 2.88 12.99 -9.33
C LEU A 88 2.37 13.52 -10.67
N ARG A 89 1.06 13.76 -10.75
CA ARG A 89 0.47 14.45 -11.91
C ARG A 89 0.97 15.90 -11.93
N ARG A 90 1.52 16.34 -13.07
CA ARG A 90 2.01 17.69 -13.26
C ARG A 90 1.38 18.37 -14.46
N ALA A 91 1.00 19.63 -14.30
CA ALA A 91 0.45 20.41 -15.40
C ALA A 91 1.48 20.53 -16.55
N GLY A 92 1.05 20.30 -17.78
CA GLY A 92 1.90 20.42 -18.97
C GLY A 92 2.72 19.17 -19.30
N ILE A 93 2.70 18.12 -18.50
CA ILE A 93 3.32 16.82 -18.77
C ILE A 93 2.25 15.83 -19.27
N ARG A 94 2.61 14.94 -20.19
CA ARG A 94 1.71 13.86 -20.63
C ARG A 94 1.47 12.92 -19.45
N ASP A 95 0.21 12.73 -19.11
CA ASP A 95 -0.19 11.82 -18.00
C ASP A 95 0.03 10.34 -18.38
N THR A 96 0.05 10.01 -19.67
CA THR A 96 0.09 8.64 -20.17
C THR A 96 1.22 8.46 -21.21
N VAL A 97 1.96 7.36 -21.10
CA VAL A 97 2.93 6.88 -22.10
C VAL A 97 2.49 5.52 -22.62
N GLU A 98 2.93 5.16 -23.82
CA GLU A 98 2.68 3.83 -24.38
C GLU A 98 3.62 2.80 -23.77
N ALA A 99 3.16 1.55 -23.70
CA ALA A 99 3.96 0.44 -23.18
C ALA A 99 5.29 0.32 -23.96
N GLY A 100 6.41 0.32 -23.21
CA GLY A 100 7.75 0.25 -23.77
C GLY A 100 8.41 1.60 -24.10
N GLU A 101 7.70 2.71 -23.99
CA GLU A 101 8.33 4.03 -23.97
C GLU A 101 9.00 4.30 -22.63
N SER A 102 9.95 5.25 -22.61
CA SER A 102 10.53 5.71 -21.33
C SER A 102 9.43 6.31 -20.46
N LEU A 103 9.18 5.69 -19.30
CA LEU A 103 8.14 6.09 -18.36
C LEU A 103 8.31 7.54 -17.90
N GLY A 104 9.54 8.05 -17.81
CA GLY A 104 9.82 9.42 -17.38
C GLY A 104 9.02 9.80 -16.14
N SER A 105 8.27 10.90 -16.25
CA SER A 105 7.35 11.41 -15.21
C SER A 105 5.87 11.07 -15.52
N ALA A 106 5.58 10.15 -16.43
CA ALA A 106 4.20 9.78 -16.76
C ALA A 106 3.56 9.03 -15.59
N ARG A 107 2.30 9.36 -15.32
CA ARG A 107 1.54 8.78 -14.22
C ARG A 107 0.92 7.43 -14.58
N TYR A 108 0.66 7.19 -15.86
CA TYR A 108 0.04 5.97 -16.37
C TYR A 108 0.84 5.40 -17.53
N GLU A 109 0.93 4.09 -17.58
CA GLU A 109 1.38 3.34 -18.74
C GLU A 109 0.14 2.78 -19.45
N SER A 110 -0.02 3.10 -20.75
CA SER A 110 -1.14 2.61 -21.55
C SER A 110 -0.85 1.22 -22.07
N SER A 111 -1.74 0.28 -21.80
CA SER A 111 -1.75 -1.05 -22.37
C SER A 111 -3.07 -1.34 -23.08
N VAL A 112 -3.04 -2.18 -24.10
CA VAL A 112 -4.25 -2.59 -24.82
C VAL A 112 -4.77 -3.89 -24.19
N HIS A 113 -6.00 -3.84 -23.72
CA HIS A 113 -6.73 -4.99 -23.17
C HIS A 113 -7.89 -5.36 -24.10
N GLU A 114 -8.12 -6.64 -24.31
CA GLU A 114 -9.31 -7.11 -25.03
C GLU A 114 -10.51 -7.11 -24.08
N GLY A 115 -11.30 -6.04 -24.13
CA GLY A 115 -12.53 -5.90 -23.39
C GLY A 115 -13.63 -6.78 -24.01
N ARG A 116 -14.34 -7.53 -23.16
CA ARG A 116 -15.54 -8.28 -23.55
C ARG A 116 -16.78 -7.42 -23.33
N ASP A 117 -17.70 -7.43 -24.29
CA ASP A 117 -19.04 -6.84 -24.10
C ASP A 117 -19.95 -7.85 -23.40
N ASP A 118 -20.18 -7.66 -22.12
CA ASP A 118 -21.02 -8.53 -21.30
C ASP A 118 -22.53 -8.42 -21.64
N ASN A 119 -22.92 -7.40 -22.41
CA ASN A 119 -24.32 -7.20 -22.85
C ASN A 119 -24.59 -7.77 -24.25
N SER A 120 -23.57 -8.23 -24.97
CA SER A 120 -23.71 -8.83 -26.30
C SER A 120 -23.78 -10.34 -26.20
N SER A 121 -24.79 -10.92 -26.84
CA SER A 121 -24.90 -12.39 -27.01
C SER A 121 -23.86 -12.95 -27.99
N LEU A 122 -23.17 -12.11 -28.75
CA LEU A 122 -22.03 -12.44 -29.59
C LEU A 122 -20.76 -12.19 -28.76
N GLU A 123 -19.78 -13.09 -28.88
CA GLU A 123 -18.45 -12.91 -28.26
C GLU A 123 -17.69 -11.74 -28.95
N SER A 124 -18.24 -10.54 -28.79
CA SER A 124 -17.62 -9.34 -29.31
C SER A 124 -16.54 -8.89 -28.34
N ARG A 125 -15.30 -8.96 -28.77
CA ARG A 125 -14.13 -8.40 -28.08
C ARG A 125 -13.68 -7.15 -28.83
N ALA A 126 -13.38 -6.10 -28.08
CA ALA A 126 -12.83 -4.87 -28.63
C ALA A 126 -11.54 -4.50 -27.89
N PRO A 127 -10.52 -4.01 -28.60
CA PRO A 127 -9.34 -3.49 -27.94
C PRO A 127 -9.68 -2.20 -27.18
N VAL A 128 -9.43 -2.20 -25.87
CA VAL A 128 -9.63 -1.05 -24.98
C VAL A 128 -8.27 -0.66 -24.40
N ALA A 129 -7.88 0.61 -24.57
CA ALA A 129 -6.69 1.12 -23.91
C ALA A 129 -7.00 1.36 -22.43
N ILE A 130 -6.23 0.72 -21.56
CA ILE A 130 -6.29 0.89 -20.10
C ILE A 130 -4.99 1.50 -19.60
N GLY A 131 -5.07 2.37 -18.58
CA GLY A 131 -3.91 2.94 -17.92
C GLY A 131 -3.57 2.12 -16.67
N SER A 132 -2.35 1.59 -16.59
CA SER A 132 -1.80 0.95 -15.40
C SER A 132 -0.91 1.91 -14.62
N LEU A 133 -0.79 1.71 -13.32
CA LEU A 133 0.08 2.51 -12.45
C LEU A 133 1.53 2.00 -12.57
N PRO A 134 2.49 2.82 -13.05
CA PRO A 134 3.89 2.44 -13.11
C PRO A 134 4.54 2.58 -11.72
N LEU A 135 4.10 1.76 -10.78
CA LEU A 135 4.61 1.74 -9.41
C LEU A 135 6.11 1.36 -9.39
N ARG A 136 6.88 2.04 -8.57
CA ARG A 136 8.33 1.83 -8.44
C ARG A 136 8.74 1.76 -6.98
N LEU A 137 9.82 1.00 -6.72
CA LEU A 137 10.53 1.09 -5.45
C LEU A 137 11.67 2.09 -5.60
N ILE A 138 11.70 3.10 -4.73
CA ILE A 138 12.69 4.17 -4.75
C ILE A 138 13.25 4.41 -3.34
N THR A 139 14.39 5.07 -3.27
CA THR A 139 14.99 5.57 -2.04
C THR A 139 14.83 7.09 -1.93
N GLU A 140 15.17 7.67 -0.80
CA GLU A 140 15.14 9.14 -0.60
C GLU A 140 15.97 9.92 -1.65
N ARG A 141 16.97 9.26 -2.26
CA ARG A 141 17.86 9.88 -3.25
C ARG A 141 17.24 10.00 -4.64
N ASP A 142 16.14 9.29 -4.88
CA ASP A 142 15.54 9.15 -6.21
C ASP A 142 14.43 10.18 -6.48
N GLY A 143 14.42 11.30 -5.74
CA GLY A 143 13.48 12.41 -5.99
C GLY A 143 12.08 12.17 -5.44
N LEU A 144 11.96 12.02 -4.13
CA LEU A 144 10.66 11.85 -3.44
C LEU A 144 9.66 12.96 -3.76
N ASP A 145 10.11 14.20 -3.93
CA ASP A 145 9.26 15.37 -4.22
C ASP A 145 8.51 15.27 -5.56
N GLU A 146 8.95 14.36 -6.41
CA GLU A 146 8.33 14.11 -7.72
C GLU A 146 7.28 13.01 -7.70
N HIS A 147 7.11 12.34 -6.54
CA HIS A 147 6.30 11.14 -6.41
C HIS A 147 5.31 11.23 -5.24
N ALA A 148 4.14 10.61 -5.43
CA ALA A 148 3.33 10.18 -4.31
C ALA A 148 3.99 8.91 -3.75
N ALA A 149 4.65 9.04 -2.60
CA ALA A 149 5.49 7.98 -2.07
C ALA A 149 5.06 7.59 -0.66
N ILE A 150 5.07 6.28 -0.40
CA ILE A 150 4.76 5.69 0.90
C ILE A 150 5.90 4.79 1.35
N GLY A 151 6.42 5.00 2.57
CA GLY A 151 7.51 4.20 3.12
C GLY A 151 7.09 2.75 3.32
N VAL A 152 7.88 1.83 2.80
CA VAL A 152 7.62 0.38 2.85
C VAL A 152 8.39 -0.28 3.98
N VAL A 153 9.72 -0.09 3.99
CA VAL A 153 10.65 -0.64 4.99
C VAL A 153 11.77 0.34 5.27
N ARG A 154 12.38 0.20 6.45
CA ARG A 154 13.68 0.80 6.74
C ARG A 154 14.76 -0.27 6.58
N VAL A 155 15.75 0.00 5.74
CA VAL A 155 16.94 -0.84 5.57
C VAL A 155 18.01 -0.31 6.51
N VAL A 156 18.41 -1.13 7.48
CA VAL A 156 19.52 -0.81 8.39
C VAL A 156 20.84 -0.84 7.64
N GLU A 157 21.12 -1.94 6.95
CA GLU A 157 22.29 -2.11 6.13
C GLU A 157 22.17 -3.30 5.18
N LYS A 158 23.04 -3.31 4.16
CA LYS A 158 23.32 -4.50 3.36
C LYS A 158 24.56 -5.17 3.94
N ARG A 159 24.42 -6.43 4.33
CA ARG A 159 25.49 -7.23 4.94
C ARG A 159 26.53 -7.69 3.92
N GLU A 160 27.67 -8.19 4.39
CA GLU A 160 28.73 -8.73 3.54
C GLU A 160 28.29 -9.94 2.71
N ASP A 161 27.36 -10.75 3.21
CA ASP A 161 26.71 -11.86 2.50
C ASP A 161 25.67 -11.39 1.47
N ARG A 162 25.56 -10.07 1.25
CA ARG A 162 24.60 -9.36 0.40
C ARG A 162 23.17 -9.36 0.92
N SER A 163 22.84 -10.00 2.02
CA SER A 163 21.50 -9.95 2.58
C SER A 163 21.16 -8.55 3.09
N LEU A 164 19.87 -8.16 3.01
CA LEU A 164 19.38 -6.91 3.58
C LEU A 164 18.95 -7.13 5.03
N LEU A 165 19.48 -6.31 5.93
CA LEU A 165 19.00 -6.20 7.30
C LEU A 165 17.94 -5.10 7.36
N LEU A 166 16.71 -5.49 7.67
CA LEU A 166 15.60 -4.56 7.87
C LEU A 166 15.45 -4.21 9.35
N ASP A 167 14.92 -3.02 9.63
CA ASP A 167 14.50 -2.61 10.96
C ASP A 167 13.13 -3.22 11.27
N ASP A 168 13.10 -4.25 12.09
CA ASP A 168 11.86 -4.93 12.51
C ASP A 168 10.94 -4.02 13.34
N SER A 169 11.43 -2.92 13.86
CA SER A 169 10.64 -1.94 14.61
C SER A 169 9.98 -0.88 13.73
N TYR A 170 10.38 -0.79 12.46
CA TYR A 170 9.80 0.18 11.53
C TYR A 170 8.34 -0.16 11.22
N ILE A 171 7.48 0.82 11.42
CA ILE A 171 6.06 0.74 11.12
C ILE A 171 5.77 1.65 9.95
N PRO A 172 5.43 1.09 8.76
CA PRO A 172 5.00 1.91 7.62
C PRO A 172 3.65 2.59 7.92
N PRO A 173 3.27 3.62 7.17
CA PRO A 173 1.91 4.16 7.24
C PRO A 173 0.88 3.07 6.95
N LEU A 174 -0.13 2.94 7.82
CA LEU A 174 -1.07 1.83 7.80
C LEU A 174 -2.51 2.30 7.86
N LEU A 175 -3.37 1.65 7.08
CA LEU A 175 -4.83 1.70 7.21
C LEU A 175 -5.37 0.55 8.06
N ASP A 176 -4.61 -0.56 8.14
CA ASP A 176 -4.95 -1.73 8.93
C ASP A 176 -3.73 -2.22 9.73
N VAL A 177 -3.93 -2.41 11.02
CA VAL A 177 -2.90 -2.90 11.95
C VAL A 177 -2.36 -4.28 11.54
N SER A 178 -3.16 -5.08 10.85
CA SER A 178 -2.76 -6.42 10.39
C SER A 178 -1.66 -6.41 9.32
N ALA A 179 -1.47 -5.29 8.63
CA ALA A 179 -0.42 -5.12 7.63
C ALA A 179 0.99 -4.97 8.25
N SER A 180 1.09 -4.77 9.58
CA SER A 180 2.36 -4.68 10.30
C SER A 180 2.53 -5.84 11.28
N ARG A 181 3.65 -6.58 11.15
CA ARG A 181 4.00 -7.66 12.09
C ARG A 181 4.14 -7.18 13.54
N PRO A 182 4.90 -6.10 13.83
CA PRO A 182 5.03 -5.59 15.19
C PRO A 182 3.69 -5.23 15.83
N LEU A 183 2.83 -4.52 15.11
CA LEU A 183 1.53 -4.12 15.62
C LEU A 183 0.55 -5.29 15.78
N SER A 184 0.57 -6.24 14.85
CA SER A 184 -0.23 -7.47 14.97
C SER A 184 0.18 -8.29 16.18
N GLY A 185 1.49 -8.41 16.44
CA GLY A 185 2.02 -9.05 17.64
C GLY A 185 1.52 -8.36 18.93
N PHE A 186 1.70 -7.06 19.01
CA PHE A 186 1.23 -6.26 20.13
C PHE A 186 -0.29 -6.37 20.36
N ARG A 187 -1.08 -6.28 19.28
CA ARG A 187 -2.54 -6.48 19.36
C ARG A 187 -2.90 -7.83 19.98
N ASN A 188 -2.26 -8.90 19.50
CA ASN A 188 -2.55 -10.25 19.97
C ASN A 188 -2.16 -10.45 21.46
N GLU A 189 -1.01 -9.89 21.87
CA GLU A 189 -0.58 -9.88 23.26
C GLU A 189 -1.57 -9.12 24.16
N LEU A 190 -1.97 -7.92 23.73
CA LEU A 190 -2.94 -7.10 24.45
C LEU A 190 -4.28 -7.81 24.62
N LEU A 191 -4.78 -8.43 23.53
CA LEU A 191 -6.02 -9.21 23.59
C LEU A 191 -5.91 -10.40 24.55
N GLY A 192 -4.77 -11.11 24.56
CA GLY A 192 -4.50 -12.19 25.49
C GLY A 192 -4.52 -11.73 26.96
N LEU A 193 -3.86 -10.61 27.25
CA LEU A 193 -3.84 -10.02 28.59
C LEU A 193 -5.24 -9.55 29.06
N LEU A 194 -6.00 -8.93 28.17
CA LEU A 194 -7.37 -8.49 28.47
C LEU A 194 -8.29 -9.70 28.73
N HIS A 195 -8.16 -10.76 27.95
CA HIS A 195 -8.95 -11.99 28.13
C HIS A 195 -8.63 -12.65 29.47
N GLN A 196 -7.35 -12.82 29.78
CA GLN A 196 -6.89 -13.37 31.06
C GLN A 196 -7.40 -12.56 32.25
N ARG A 197 -7.33 -11.22 32.17
CA ARG A 197 -7.87 -10.36 33.25
C ARG A 197 -9.39 -10.45 33.37
N GLY A 198 -10.09 -10.52 32.25
CA GLY A 198 -11.53 -10.72 32.19
C GLY A 198 -11.96 -12.01 32.90
N GLU A 199 -11.30 -13.14 32.61
CA GLU A 199 -11.55 -14.42 33.27
C GLU A 199 -11.24 -14.38 34.77
N ALA A 200 -10.13 -13.77 35.17
CA ALA A 200 -9.77 -13.63 36.57
C ALA A 200 -10.78 -12.78 37.37
N LEU A 201 -11.33 -11.73 36.76
CA LEU A 201 -12.37 -10.90 37.37
C LEU A 201 -13.70 -11.66 37.42
N ALA A 202 -14.11 -12.35 36.39
CA ALA A 202 -15.30 -13.18 36.37
C ALA A 202 -15.24 -14.27 37.45
N GLY A 203 -14.09 -14.95 37.59
CA GLY A 203 -13.88 -15.94 38.63
C GLY A 203 -14.00 -15.34 40.05
N ARG A 204 -13.54 -14.12 40.27
CA ARG A 204 -13.69 -13.41 41.57
C ARG A 204 -15.15 -13.06 41.88
N VAL A 205 -15.89 -12.59 40.86
CA VAL A 205 -17.33 -12.29 41.01
C VAL A 205 -18.12 -13.55 41.38
N VAL A 206 -17.84 -14.67 40.74
CA VAL A 206 -18.48 -15.96 41.02
C VAL A 206 -18.07 -16.44 42.43
N ALA A 207 -16.79 -16.37 42.80
CA ALA A 207 -16.29 -16.81 44.10
C ALA A 207 -16.77 -15.95 45.28
N SER A 208 -17.01 -14.65 45.05
CA SER A 208 -17.51 -13.73 46.10
C SER A 208 -19.00 -13.90 46.41
N GLY A 209 -19.72 -14.77 45.71
CA GLY A 209 -21.14 -15.04 45.94
C GLY A 209 -22.04 -13.81 45.82
N ALA A 210 -21.57 -12.76 45.14
CA ALA A 210 -22.34 -11.55 44.88
C ALA A 210 -23.46 -11.87 43.85
N CYS A 211 -24.49 -12.54 44.37
CA CYS A 211 -25.80 -12.54 43.73
C CYS A 211 -26.26 -11.07 43.75
N LEU A 212 -26.22 -10.41 42.63
CA LEU A 212 -26.95 -9.15 42.43
C LEU A 212 -28.45 -9.47 42.50
N LEU A 213 -28.95 -9.60 43.70
CA LEU A 213 -30.39 -9.55 43.97
C LEU A 213 -30.82 -8.14 43.56
N TYR A 214 -31.46 -8.04 42.44
CA TYR A 214 -32.32 -6.93 42.06
C TYR A 214 -33.33 -6.73 43.19
N THR A 215 -33.17 -5.73 43.99
CA THR A 215 -34.22 -5.21 44.81
C THR A 215 -34.94 -4.14 44.00
N SER A 216 -36.14 -4.48 43.60
CA SER A 216 -37.17 -3.63 43.00
C SER A 216 -37.40 -2.37 43.85
#